data_9e9e54d34d1a8adeab83ca844d7b8254
#
_entry.id   9e9e54d34d1a8adeab83ca844d7b8254
#
_cell.length_a   1.000
_cell.length_b   1.000
_cell.length_c   1.000
_cell.angle_alpha   90.00
_cell.angle_beta   90.00
_cell.angle_gamma   90.00
#
_symmetry.space_group_name_H-M   'P 1'
#
loop_
_entity.id
_entity.type
_entity.pdbx_description
1 polymer ?
#
loop_
_entity_poly.entity_id
_entity_poly.type
_entity_poly.pdbx_seq_one_letter_code
_entity_poly.pdbx_strand_id
1 'polypeptide(L)'
;MLNVMLMRTNEEPLIEQTKAWLSQSPENHFSLVVDELHSYRGTSGTEVALIIRNLLMRLGLEPDSPQLRILGTSASLDGTEGLTFLEQFFGVNKSTFKVIPGEPVLPKTGLLKSSDLVPNLINGKNVEKISPREVLAAACIKAGQENDADNFRPAPISKIKDVLVGEGDNLKIFEDFLEKLIILPHLHILN
;
A
#
# COMPACT_ATOMS: atom_id res chain seq x y z
N MET A 1 0.10 3.71 -21.33
CA MET A 1 1.07 2.82 -22.02
C MET A 1 0.40 1.61 -22.66
N LEU A 2 -0.37 0.80 -21.92
CA LEU A 2 -1.07 -0.39 -22.46
C LEU A 2 -1.96 -0.08 -23.66
N ASN A 3 -2.75 1.01 -23.63
CA ASN A 3 -3.59 1.43 -24.75
C ASN A 3 -2.79 1.65 -26.05
N VAL A 4 -1.61 2.27 -25.92
CA VAL A 4 -0.71 2.50 -27.08
C VAL A 4 -0.18 1.18 -27.64
N MET A 5 0.16 0.22 -26.77
CA MET A 5 0.58 -1.12 -27.19
C MET A 5 -0.52 -1.85 -27.94
N LEU A 6 -1.76 -1.78 -27.46
CA LEU A 6 -2.91 -2.41 -28.14
C LEU A 6 -3.26 -1.79 -29.51
N MET A 7 -2.80 -0.57 -29.78
CA MET A 7 -3.02 0.11 -31.06
C MET A 7 -1.87 -0.06 -32.06
N ARG A 8 -0.73 -0.57 -31.62
CA ARG A 8 0.45 -0.75 -32.50
C ARG A 8 0.42 -2.10 -33.19
N THR A 9 0.52 -2.09 -34.50
CA THR A 9 0.64 -3.31 -35.30
C THR A 9 1.89 -4.14 -35.00
N ASN A 10 2.94 -3.51 -34.48
CA ASN A 10 4.18 -4.20 -34.10
C ASN A 10 4.02 -5.08 -32.83
N GLU A 11 3.01 -4.83 -32.01
CA GLU A 11 2.72 -5.60 -30.78
C GLU A 11 1.72 -6.75 -31.05
N GLU A 12 1.11 -6.79 -32.23
CA GLU A 12 0.17 -7.84 -32.63
C GLU A 12 0.78 -9.26 -32.49
N PRO A 13 2.03 -9.50 -32.93
CA PRO A 13 2.65 -10.83 -32.78
C PRO A 13 2.74 -11.30 -31.32
N LEU A 14 2.93 -10.39 -30.36
CA LEU A 14 2.99 -10.74 -28.92
C LEU A 14 1.65 -11.24 -28.43
N ILE A 15 0.56 -10.56 -28.83
CA ILE A 15 -0.81 -10.92 -28.43
C ILE A 15 -1.18 -12.26 -29.05
N GLU A 16 -0.92 -12.44 -30.36
CA GLU A 16 -1.21 -13.69 -31.07
C GLU A 16 -0.40 -14.88 -30.54
N GLN A 17 0.88 -14.68 -30.22
CA GLN A 17 1.71 -15.72 -29.59
C GLN A 17 1.20 -16.09 -28.20
N THR A 18 0.82 -15.08 -27.40
CA THR A 18 0.26 -15.33 -26.05
C THR A 18 -1.07 -16.08 -26.15
N LYS A 19 -1.96 -15.69 -27.06
CA LYS A 19 -3.22 -16.37 -27.32
C LYS A 19 -3.00 -17.82 -27.77
N ALA A 20 -2.08 -18.03 -28.73
CA ALA A 20 -1.73 -19.36 -29.20
C ALA A 20 -1.14 -20.22 -28.06
N TRP A 21 -0.31 -19.65 -27.20
CA TRP A 21 0.24 -20.34 -26.04
C TRP A 21 -0.86 -20.72 -25.03
N LEU A 22 -1.78 -19.81 -24.73
CA LEU A 22 -2.92 -20.09 -23.85
C LEU A 22 -3.78 -21.23 -24.39
N SER A 23 -4.00 -21.30 -25.71
CA SER A 23 -4.80 -22.37 -26.31
C SER A 23 -4.14 -23.74 -26.34
N GLN A 24 -2.82 -23.85 -26.09
CA GLN A 24 -2.10 -25.12 -26.09
C GLN A 24 -2.40 -25.99 -24.87
N SER A 25 -2.73 -25.38 -23.74
CA SER A 25 -3.01 -26.13 -22.51
C SER A 25 -3.93 -25.32 -21.58
N PRO A 26 -4.92 -25.94 -20.94
CA PRO A 26 -5.72 -25.33 -19.91
C PRO A 26 -4.92 -24.93 -18.66
N GLU A 27 -3.73 -25.52 -18.48
CA GLU A 27 -2.81 -25.19 -17.37
C GLU A 27 -2.02 -23.88 -17.62
N ASN A 28 -2.05 -23.35 -18.83
CA ASN A 28 -1.43 -22.09 -19.14
C ASN A 28 -2.28 -20.94 -18.59
N HIS A 29 -1.71 -20.06 -17.76
CA HIS A 29 -2.45 -18.99 -17.11
C HIS A 29 -1.90 -17.63 -17.49
N PHE A 30 -2.81 -16.71 -17.78
CA PHE A 30 -2.49 -15.30 -17.94
C PHE A 30 -2.70 -14.55 -16.61
N SER A 31 -1.63 -13.95 -16.09
CA SER A 31 -1.70 -13.18 -14.86
C SER A 31 -1.76 -11.69 -15.17
N LEU A 32 -2.89 -11.06 -14.83
CA LEU A 32 -3.08 -9.63 -14.90
C LEU A 32 -2.80 -9.02 -13.52
N VAL A 33 -1.76 -8.20 -13.44
CA VAL A 33 -1.41 -7.49 -12.19
C VAL A 33 -1.77 -6.02 -12.34
N VAL A 34 -2.61 -5.52 -11.44
CA VAL A 34 -3.00 -4.10 -11.40
C VAL A 34 -2.66 -3.53 -10.04
N ASP A 35 -1.69 -2.63 -10.03
CA ASP A 35 -1.22 -1.96 -8.83
C ASP A 35 -2.01 -0.69 -8.54
N GLU A 36 -2.12 -0.32 -7.26
CA GLU A 36 -2.79 0.90 -6.80
C GLU A 36 -4.24 1.05 -7.32
N LEU A 37 -5.04 0.00 -7.22
CA LEU A 37 -6.41 -0.04 -7.73
C LEU A 37 -7.28 1.14 -7.27
N HIS A 38 -7.00 1.70 -6.09
CA HIS A 38 -7.73 2.86 -5.56
C HIS A 38 -7.56 4.12 -6.43
N SER A 39 -6.50 4.22 -7.24
CA SER A 39 -6.29 5.35 -8.16
C SER A 39 -7.16 5.29 -9.42
N TYR A 40 -7.73 4.11 -9.73
CA TYR A 40 -8.58 3.90 -10.91
C TYR A 40 -10.08 4.08 -10.61
N ARG A 41 -10.44 5.18 -9.95
CA ARG A 41 -11.85 5.53 -9.69
C ARG A 41 -12.34 6.61 -10.66
N GLY A 42 -13.64 6.65 -10.91
CA GLY A 42 -14.27 7.63 -11.82
C GLY A 42 -13.98 7.37 -13.29
N THR A 43 -14.01 8.41 -14.11
CA THR A 43 -13.91 8.34 -15.57
C THR A 43 -12.61 7.69 -16.05
N SER A 44 -11.47 8.06 -15.46
CA SER A 44 -10.17 7.48 -15.80
C SER A 44 -10.11 5.98 -15.51
N GLY A 45 -10.74 5.54 -14.42
CA GLY A 45 -10.85 4.12 -14.09
C GLY A 45 -11.70 3.35 -15.10
N THR A 46 -12.79 3.94 -15.59
CA THR A 46 -13.62 3.33 -16.63
C THR A 46 -12.84 3.13 -17.93
N GLU A 47 -12.02 4.09 -18.33
CA GLU A 47 -11.16 3.97 -19.51
C GLU A 47 -10.18 2.81 -19.36
N VAL A 48 -9.52 2.69 -18.20
CA VAL A 48 -8.60 1.58 -17.93
C VAL A 48 -9.31 0.24 -17.91
N ALA A 49 -10.50 0.15 -17.33
CA ALA A 49 -11.33 -1.06 -17.33
C ALA A 49 -11.68 -1.51 -18.77
N LEU A 50 -12.02 -0.58 -19.66
CA LEU A 50 -12.28 -0.89 -21.06
C LEU A 50 -11.02 -1.36 -21.80
N ILE A 51 -9.85 -0.77 -21.52
CA ILE A 51 -8.58 -1.19 -22.09
C ILE A 51 -8.25 -2.63 -21.65
N ILE A 52 -8.44 -2.95 -20.38
CA ILE A 52 -8.24 -4.30 -19.85
C ILE A 52 -9.16 -5.30 -20.54
N ARG A 53 -10.45 -4.99 -20.66
CA ARG A 53 -11.41 -5.85 -21.36
C ARG A 53 -11.05 -6.09 -22.82
N ASN A 54 -10.58 -5.05 -23.51
CA ASN A 54 -10.10 -5.18 -24.89
C ASN A 54 -8.88 -6.12 -24.96
N LEU A 55 -7.92 -5.99 -24.04
CA LEU A 55 -6.77 -6.90 -23.95
C LEU A 55 -7.22 -8.35 -23.75
N LEU A 56 -8.10 -8.60 -22.78
CA LEU A 56 -8.57 -9.96 -22.49
C LEU A 56 -9.32 -10.56 -23.70
N MET A 57 -10.18 -9.78 -24.34
CA MET A 57 -10.89 -10.20 -25.57
C MET A 57 -9.92 -10.57 -26.68
N ARG A 58 -8.86 -9.80 -26.91
CA ARG A 58 -7.83 -10.11 -27.93
C ARG A 58 -7.04 -11.35 -27.61
N LEU A 59 -6.81 -11.64 -26.32
CA LEU A 59 -6.18 -12.88 -25.86
C LEU A 59 -7.13 -14.09 -25.90
N GLY A 60 -8.42 -13.87 -26.19
CA GLY A 60 -9.44 -14.93 -26.15
C GLY A 60 -9.82 -15.36 -24.74
N LEU A 61 -9.64 -14.49 -23.75
CA LEU A 61 -9.97 -14.74 -22.36
C LEU A 61 -11.27 -14.03 -22.00
N GLU A 62 -12.26 -14.79 -21.58
CA GLU A 62 -13.46 -14.26 -20.93
C GLU A 62 -13.17 -13.91 -19.46
N PRO A 63 -13.96 -13.01 -18.84
CA PRO A 63 -13.73 -12.63 -17.44
C PRO A 63 -13.80 -13.78 -16.43
N ASP A 64 -14.53 -14.83 -16.72
CA ASP A 64 -14.66 -16.05 -15.91
C ASP A 64 -13.75 -17.20 -16.36
N SER A 65 -12.84 -16.93 -17.30
CA SER A 65 -11.90 -17.94 -17.80
C SER A 65 -11.03 -18.49 -16.65
N PRO A 66 -10.93 -19.81 -16.48
CA PRO A 66 -10.07 -20.43 -15.49
C PRO A 66 -8.58 -20.16 -15.73
N GLN A 67 -8.21 -19.75 -16.95
CA GLN A 67 -6.85 -19.38 -17.31
C GLN A 67 -6.51 -17.92 -16.96
N LEU A 68 -7.48 -17.11 -16.54
CA LEU A 68 -7.27 -15.72 -16.11
C LEU A 68 -7.04 -15.66 -14.61
N ARG A 69 -5.92 -15.06 -14.20
CA ARG A 69 -5.61 -14.74 -12.82
C ARG A 69 -5.45 -13.24 -12.67
N ILE A 70 -6.25 -12.64 -11.79
CA ILE A 70 -6.21 -11.21 -11.51
C ILE A 70 -5.61 -11.01 -10.13
N LEU A 71 -4.56 -10.20 -10.05
CA LEU A 71 -3.90 -9.78 -8.82
C LEU A 71 -3.99 -8.25 -8.75
N GLY A 72 -4.57 -7.74 -7.68
CA GLY A 72 -4.69 -6.31 -7.47
C GLY A 72 -4.13 -5.89 -6.13
N THR A 73 -3.43 -4.76 -6.08
CA THR A 73 -3.03 -4.11 -4.83
C THR A 73 -3.82 -2.83 -4.62
N SER A 74 -4.11 -2.50 -3.38
CA SER A 74 -4.82 -1.26 -3.04
C SER A 74 -4.63 -0.92 -1.58
N ALA A 75 -4.51 0.37 -1.27
CA ALA A 75 -4.42 0.86 0.10
C ALA A 75 -5.80 1.03 0.78
N SER A 76 -6.90 1.01 0.01
CA SER A 76 -8.23 1.39 0.51
C SER A 76 -9.40 0.61 -0.09
N LEU A 77 -9.16 -0.65 -0.49
CA LEU A 77 -10.18 -1.55 -1.03
C LEU A 77 -10.58 -2.54 0.07
N ASP A 78 -11.63 -2.21 0.80
CA ASP A 78 -12.20 -3.06 1.83
C ASP A 78 -13.72 -3.18 1.71
N GLY A 79 -14.27 -4.14 2.43
CA GLY A 79 -15.69 -4.35 2.55
C GLY A 79 -16.43 -4.67 1.24
N THR A 80 -17.74 -4.53 1.29
CA THR A 80 -18.66 -4.84 0.18
C THR A 80 -18.54 -3.84 -0.99
N GLU A 81 -18.19 -2.59 -0.69
CA GLU A 81 -17.99 -1.55 -1.71
C GLU A 81 -16.74 -1.85 -2.55
N GLY A 82 -15.65 -2.28 -1.91
CA GLY A 82 -14.45 -2.71 -2.59
C GLY A 82 -14.70 -3.88 -3.54
N LEU A 83 -15.42 -4.91 -3.10
CA LEU A 83 -15.78 -6.05 -3.94
C LEU A 83 -16.68 -5.64 -5.13
N THR A 84 -17.62 -4.73 -4.91
CA THR A 84 -18.48 -4.20 -5.99
C THR A 84 -17.66 -3.41 -7.01
N PHE A 85 -16.69 -2.63 -6.56
CA PHE A 85 -15.76 -1.94 -7.45
C PHE A 85 -14.94 -2.93 -8.29
N LEU A 86 -14.40 -4.00 -7.70
CA LEU A 86 -13.66 -5.03 -8.43
C LEU A 86 -14.51 -5.71 -9.50
N GLU A 87 -15.77 -6.04 -9.17
CA GLU A 87 -16.71 -6.61 -10.13
C GLU A 87 -16.95 -5.68 -11.32
N GLN A 88 -17.19 -4.40 -11.06
CA GLN A 88 -17.41 -3.40 -12.10
C GLN A 88 -16.17 -3.14 -12.94
N PHE A 89 -15.01 -3.09 -12.31
CA PHE A 89 -13.74 -2.78 -12.97
C PHE A 89 -13.26 -3.93 -13.87
N PHE A 90 -13.24 -5.14 -13.35
CA PHE A 90 -12.75 -6.30 -14.09
C PHE A 90 -13.84 -7.03 -14.88
N GLY A 91 -15.10 -6.86 -14.54
CA GLY A 91 -16.22 -7.60 -15.13
C GLY A 91 -16.33 -9.04 -14.63
N VAL A 92 -15.64 -9.39 -13.56
CA VAL A 92 -15.61 -10.72 -12.94
C VAL A 92 -16.51 -10.71 -11.71
N ASN A 93 -17.27 -11.77 -11.48
CA ASN A 93 -18.18 -11.85 -10.33
C ASN A 93 -17.43 -11.64 -9.00
N LYS A 94 -17.94 -10.74 -8.18
CA LYS A 94 -17.31 -10.36 -6.90
C LYS A 94 -17.10 -11.51 -5.93
N SER A 95 -17.88 -12.59 -6.03
CA SER A 95 -17.73 -13.78 -5.17
C SER A 95 -16.45 -14.58 -5.45
N THR A 96 -15.79 -14.36 -6.60
CA THR A 96 -14.54 -15.03 -6.96
C THR A 96 -13.30 -14.33 -6.39
N PHE A 97 -13.42 -13.07 -5.95
CA PHE A 97 -12.32 -12.33 -5.38
C PHE A 97 -12.06 -12.74 -3.93
N LYS A 98 -10.80 -12.98 -3.62
CA LYS A 98 -10.30 -13.14 -2.26
C LYS A 98 -9.52 -11.90 -1.86
N VAL A 99 -10.07 -11.13 -0.94
CA VAL A 99 -9.36 -9.99 -0.34
C VAL A 99 -8.45 -10.51 0.77
N ILE A 100 -7.18 -10.13 0.72
CA ILE A 100 -6.19 -10.43 1.75
C ILE A 100 -5.87 -9.08 2.41
N PRO A 101 -6.45 -8.78 3.58
CA PRO A 101 -6.18 -7.53 4.28
C PRO A 101 -4.73 -7.53 4.77
N GLY A 102 -4.09 -6.38 4.72
CA GLY A 102 -2.83 -6.16 5.42
C GLY A 102 -3.10 -6.05 6.92
N GLU A 103 -2.31 -6.75 7.72
CA GLU A 103 -2.32 -6.52 9.17
C GLU A 103 -1.36 -5.38 9.49
N PRO A 104 -1.84 -4.26 10.04
CA PRO A 104 -0.96 -3.20 10.48
C PRO A 104 -0.11 -3.70 11.64
N VAL A 105 1.20 -3.76 11.45
CA VAL A 105 2.13 -3.99 12.53
C VAL A 105 2.22 -2.70 13.33
N LEU A 106 1.41 -2.59 14.37
CA LEU A 106 1.42 -1.43 15.25
C LEU A 106 2.64 -1.49 16.18
N PRO A 107 3.48 -0.43 16.22
CA PRO A 107 4.54 -0.36 17.19
C PRO A 107 3.97 -0.30 18.62
N LYS A 108 4.74 -0.82 19.58
CA LYS A 108 4.32 -0.88 20.99
C LYS A 108 4.19 0.54 21.55
N THR A 109 2.97 1.05 21.70
CA THR A 109 2.71 2.40 22.26
C THR A 109 3.19 2.58 23.69
N GLY A 110 3.44 1.49 24.42
CA GLY A 110 4.04 1.52 25.77
C GLY A 110 5.41 2.19 25.85
N LEU A 111 6.12 2.32 24.73
CA LEU A 111 7.41 3.01 24.62
C LEU A 111 7.35 4.51 24.97
N LEU A 112 6.18 5.14 24.92
CA LEU A 112 6.01 6.58 25.14
C LEU A 112 5.71 6.94 26.60
N LYS A 113 5.83 6.01 27.54
CA LYS A 113 5.49 6.25 28.95
C LYS A 113 6.57 7.01 29.74
N SER A 114 7.77 7.17 29.20
CA SER A 114 8.86 7.87 29.87
C SER A 114 9.09 9.25 29.27
N SER A 115 8.91 10.30 30.06
CA SER A 115 9.20 11.69 29.67
C SER A 115 10.67 11.90 29.28
N ASP A 116 11.57 11.03 29.72
CA ASP A 116 13.00 11.15 29.49
C ASP A 116 13.48 10.37 28.25
N LEU A 117 12.56 9.64 27.58
CA LEU A 117 12.91 8.76 26.48
C LEU A 117 13.53 9.53 25.30
N VAL A 118 12.90 10.60 24.85
CA VAL A 118 13.37 11.40 23.73
C VAL A 118 14.68 12.14 24.06
N PRO A 119 14.82 12.85 25.20
CA PRO A 119 16.08 13.41 25.62
C PRO A 119 17.22 12.40 25.74
N ASN A 120 16.97 11.20 26.26
CA ASN A 120 17.98 10.15 26.40
C ASN A 120 18.41 9.61 25.01
N LEU A 121 17.49 9.44 24.06
CA LEU A 121 17.81 9.05 22.68
C LEU A 121 18.65 10.10 21.96
N ILE A 122 18.33 11.38 22.12
CA ILE A 122 19.10 12.49 21.55
C ILE A 122 20.53 12.49 22.09
N ASN A 123 20.70 12.28 23.38
CA ASN A 123 22.00 12.27 24.04
C ASN A 123 22.79 10.96 23.84
N GLY A 124 22.32 10.03 23.01
CA GLY A 124 23.02 8.78 22.69
C GLY A 124 23.06 7.78 23.84
N LYS A 125 22.24 7.95 24.87
CA LYS A 125 22.10 6.96 25.93
C LYS A 125 21.31 5.78 25.40
N ASN A 126 21.87 4.58 25.45
CA ASN A 126 21.19 3.33 25.11
C ASN A 126 20.01 3.13 26.06
N VAL A 127 18.82 3.46 25.62
CA VAL A 127 17.57 3.16 26.32
C VAL A 127 17.08 1.82 25.77
N GLU A 128 17.38 0.73 26.44
CA GLU A 128 16.82 -0.63 26.25
C GLU A 128 16.59 -1.09 24.79
N LYS A 129 17.58 -0.90 23.91
CA LYS A 129 17.47 -1.30 22.47
C LYS A 129 16.29 -0.68 21.70
N ILE A 130 15.77 0.46 22.14
CA ILE A 130 14.65 1.14 21.48
C ILE A 130 15.19 2.00 20.33
N SER A 131 14.69 1.76 19.13
CA SER A 131 15.02 2.55 17.95
C SER A 131 14.28 3.89 17.95
N PRO A 132 14.93 5.03 17.59
CA PRO A 132 14.23 6.31 17.39
C PRO A 132 13.06 6.22 16.40
N ARG A 133 13.14 5.33 15.40
CA ARG A 133 12.06 5.06 14.44
C ARG A 133 10.84 4.43 15.11
N GLU A 134 11.03 3.49 16.02
CA GLU A 134 9.94 2.88 16.78
C GLU A 134 9.23 3.89 17.67
N VAL A 135 10.01 4.81 18.27
CA VAL A 135 9.46 5.90 19.09
C VAL A 135 8.64 6.86 18.24
N LEU A 136 9.14 7.27 17.07
CA LEU A 136 8.37 8.12 16.15
C LEU A 136 7.11 7.42 15.68
N ALA A 137 7.19 6.16 15.28
CA ALA A 137 6.03 5.40 14.82
C ALA A 137 4.97 5.27 15.93
N ALA A 138 5.38 5.01 17.18
CA ALA A 138 4.49 4.98 18.33
C ALA A 138 3.84 6.35 18.59
N ALA A 139 4.58 7.45 18.41
CA ALA A 139 4.06 8.80 18.55
C ALA A 139 3.03 9.15 17.43
N CYS A 140 3.31 8.76 16.20
CA CYS A 140 2.38 8.95 15.08
C CYS A 140 1.05 8.23 15.34
N ILE A 141 1.10 6.99 15.81
CA ILE A 141 -0.09 6.23 16.17
C ILE A 141 -0.84 6.92 17.29
N LYS A 142 -0.17 7.26 18.39
CA LYS A 142 -0.81 7.92 19.53
C LYS A 142 -1.41 9.28 19.16
N ALA A 143 -0.73 10.04 18.32
CA ALA A 143 -1.24 11.33 17.83
C ALA A 143 -2.44 11.17 16.89
N GLY A 144 -2.48 10.08 16.11
CA GLY A 144 -3.54 9.78 15.15
C GLY A 144 -4.75 9.06 15.75
N GLN A 145 -4.63 8.53 16.99
CA GLN A 145 -5.75 7.93 17.69
C GLN A 145 -6.78 9.01 18.05
N GLU A 146 -7.98 8.89 17.52
CA GLU A 146 -9.19 9.55 18.02
C GLU A 146 -9.77 8.69 19.14
N ASN A 147 -10.82 9.16 19.81
CA ASN A 147 -11.43 8.55 21.00
C ASN A 147 -11.83 7.05 20.88
N ASP A 148 -11.65 6.45 19.71
CA ASP A 148 -11.90 5.04 19.43
C ASP A 148 -10.55 4.35 19.05
N ALA A 149 -10.20 3.32 19.78
CA ALA A 149 -8.88 2.66 19.69
C ALA A 149 -8.54 2.05 18.31
N ASP A 150 -9.54 1.87 17.45
CA ASP A 150 -9.40 1.19 16.15
C ASP A 150 -9.34 2.14 14.95
N ASN A 151 -9.58 3.45 15.13
CA ASN A 151 -9.55 4.44 14.06
C ASN A 151 -8.29 5.30 14.13
N PHE A 152 -7.38 5.05 13.20
CA PHE A 152 -6.17 5.86 13.02
C PHE A 152 -6.34 6.84 11.87
N ARG A 153 -6.06 8.11 12.11
CA ARG A 153 -5.98 9.14 11.08
C ARG A 153 -4.60 9.79 11.08
N PRO A 154 -4.10 10.24 9.92
CA PRO A 154 -2.88 11.04 9.88
C PRO A 154 -3.00 12.25 10.80
N ALA A 155 -2.06 12.41 11.72
CA ALA A 155 -2.02 13.55 12.62
C ALA A 155 -1.10 14.66 12.09
N PRO A 156 -1.41 15.94 12.34
CA PRO A 156 -0.50 17.03 12.02
C PRO A 156 0.79 16.89 12.83
N ILE A 157 1.90 17.37 12.25
CA ILE A 157 3.24 17.26 12.85
C ILE A 157 3.33 17.92 14.23
N SER A 158 2.56 18.99 14.47
CA SER A 158 2.44 19.64 15.77
C SER A 158 1.94 18.70 16.85
N LYS A 159 0.91 17.90 16.55
CA LYS A 159 0.35 16.93 17.49
C LYS A 159 1.33 15.76 17.76
N ILE A 160 2.09 15.34 16.73
CA ILE A 160 3.14 14.33 16.89
C ILE A 160 4.27 14.87 17.80
N LYS A 161 4.68 16.14 17.58
CA LYS A 161 5.64 16.84 18.42
C LYS A 161 5.17 16.85 19.88
N ASP A 162 3.92 17.24 20.14
CA ASP A 162 3.38 17.33 21.49
C ASP A 162 3.33 15.97 22.20
N VAL A 163 3.08 14.89 21.46
CA VAL A 163 3.15 13.52 22.00
C VAL A 163 4.59 13.10 22.36
N LEU A 164 5.59 13.54 21.57
CA LEU A 164 6.99 13.14 21.75
C LEU A 164 7.71 13.95 22.84
N VAL A 165 7.52 15.26 22.84
CA VAL A 165 8.32 16.19 23.66
C VAL A 165 7.46 17.05 24.57
N GLY A 166 6.15 16.85 24.60
CA GLY A 166 5.20 17.62 25.41
C GLY A 166 4.75 18.90 24.72
N GLU A 167 3.69 19.50 25.31
CA GLU A 167 3.17 20.78 24.88
C GLU A 167 4.16 21.91 25.24
N GLY A 168 4.21 22.97 24.41
CA GLY A 168 5.03 24.13 24.63
C GLY A 168 6.12 24.32 23.58
N ASP A 169 7.10 25.20 23.88
CA ASP A 169 8.20 25.56 22.98
C ASP A 169 9.36 24.57 23.04
N ASN A 170 9.07 23.33 22.64
CA ASN A 170 10.04 22.22 22.59
C ASN A 170 10.47 21.90 21.15
N LEU A 171 10.39 22.89 20.25
CA LEU A 171 10.67 22.68 18.82
C LEU A 171 12.10 22.19 18.59
N LYS A 172 13.08 22.77 19.28
CA LYS A 172 14.49 22.38 19.15
C LYS A 172 14.73 20.93 19.54
N ILE A 173 14.12 20.45 20.61
CA ILE A 173 14.25 19.03 21.05
C ILE A 173 13.64 18.11 19.99
N PHE A 174 12.56 18.53 19.37
CA PHE A 174 11.92 17.76 18.30
C PHE A 174 12.77 17.73 17.02
N GLU A 175 13.37 18.87 16.63
CA GLU A 175 14.30 18.96 15.50
C GLU A 175 15.54 18.08 15.72
N ASP A 176 16.18 18.17 16.88
CA ASP A 176 17.32 17.33 17.24
C ASP A 176 16.98 15.84 17.19
N PHE A 177 15.76 15.47 17.57
CA PHE A 177 15.27 14.09 17.47
C PHE A 177 15.11 13.65 16.01
N LEU A 178 14.53 14.51 15.13
CA LEU A 178 14.39 14.21 13.71
C LEU A 178 15.75 14.10 13.00
N GLU A 179 16.74 14.92 13.37
CA GLU A 179 18.10 14.80 12.84
C GLU A 179 18.71 13.43 13.15
N LYS A 180 18.51 12.90 14.34
CA LYS A 180 18.97 11.53 14.69
C LYS A 180 18.31 10.46 13.83
N LEU A 181 17.05 10.65 13.40
CA LEU A 181 16.37 9.72 12.48
C LEU A 181 16.99 9.71 11.09
N ILE A 182 17.49 10.86 10.63
CA ILE A 182 18.09 11.02 9.30
C ILE A 182 19.51 10.45 9.27
N ILE A 183 20.26 10.61 10.35
CA ILE A 183 21.67 10.16 10.44
C ILE A 183 21.80 8.61 10.55
N LEU A 184 20.75 7.90 10.96
CA LEU A 184 20.74 6.45 11.19
C LEU A 184 20.37 5.53 9.99
N PRO A 185 20.21 5.97 8.74
CA PRO A 185 19.72 5.09 7.66
C PRO A 185 20.74 4.08 7.11
N HIS A 186 22.01 4.09 7.50
CA HIS A 186 23.04 3.33 6.78
C HIS A 186 23.66 2.14 7.55
N LEU A 187 23.18 1.78 8.74
CA LEU A 187 23.87 0.77 9.56
C LEU A 187 23.20 -0.61 9.65
N HIS A 188 22.04 -0.86 9.03
CA HIS A 188 21.38 -2.18 9.12
C HIS A 188 20.72 -2.65 7.81
N ILE A 189 21.49 -2.64 6.70
CA ILE A 189 21.17 -3.46 5.51
C ILE A 189 22.37 -4.36 5.18
N LEU A 190 22.95 -4.98 6.16
CA LEU A 190 23.88 -6.11 5.98
C LEU A 190 23.89 -6.94 7.27
N ASN A 191 22.93 -7.88 7.36
CA ASN A 191 23.10 -9.21 7.95
C ASN A 191 21.81 -10.00 7.78
#